data_8757876323157221973c20d4eb7cf61e
#
_entry.id   8757876323157221973c20d4eb7cf61e
#
_cell.length_a   1.000
_cell.length_b   1.000
_cell.length_c   1.000
_cell.angle_alpha   90.00
_cell.angle_beta   90.00
_cell.angle_gamma   90.00
#
_symmetry.space_group_name_H-M   'P 1'
#
loop_
_entity.id
_entity.type
_entity.pdbx_description
1 polymer ?
#
loop_
_entity_poly.entity_id
_entity_poly.type
_entity_poly.pdbx_seq_one_letter_code
_entity_poly.pdbx_strand_id
1 'polypeptide(L)'
;SLERTDGVTAVIENTAGQGTNLGHTFEQIAHIIDKVEDKNRVGVCLDTAHTLASGYEIRTREGFGNTFRQFDEIIGFSYLKGMHINDSKKELASRVDRHDSLGKGLMNMEVFSLIMNDNRFDNIPLILETPDESLWAEEIKLLYSLITHHL
;
A
#
# COMPACT_ATOMS: atom_id res chain seq x y z
N SER A 1 16.23 10.66 15.29
CA SER A 1 15.49 11.86 14.82
C SER A 1 14.16 12.03 15.56
N LEU A 2 13.42 10.97 15.82
CA LEU A 2 12.14 11.05 16.57
C LEU A 2 12.30 11.58 18.00
N GLU A 3 13.43 11.36 18.64
CA GLU A 3 13.76 11.88 19.97
C GLU A 3 13.77 13.42 20.07
N ARG A 4 13.87 14.10 18.93
CA ARG A 4 13.97 15.57 18.86
C ARG A 4 12.66 16.23 18.40
N THR A 5 11.59 15.47 18.23
CA THR A 5 10.30 15.97 17.74
C THR A 5 9.16 15.36 18.53
N ASP A 6 8.08 16.11 18.69
CA ASP A 6 6.83 15.64 19.28
C ASP A 6 5.72 15.60 18.24
N GLY A 7 4.75 14.69 18.40
CA GLY A 7 3.56 14.61 17.55
C GLY A 7 3.80 14.15 16.09
N VAL A 8 5.02 13.68 15.78
CA VAL A 8 5.36 13.17 14.43
C VAL A 8 5.45 11.65 14.46
N THR A 9 4.88 11.00 13.46
CA THR A 9 5.02 9.55 13.21
C THR A 9 5.90 9.33 11.99
N ALA A 10 6.93 8.50 12.13
CA ALA A 10 7.70 8.01 11.00
C ALA A 10 6.93 6.87 10.32
N VAL A 11 6.68 6.98 9.03
CA VAL A 11 5.93 5.99 8.28
C VAL A 11 6.90 5.27 7.33
N ILE A 12 6.96 3.94 7.44
CA ILE A 12 7.79 3.07 6.62
C ILE A 12 6.98 2.66 5.41
N GLU A 13 7.42 3.00 4.22
CA GLU A 13 6.82 2.50 2.99
C GLU A 13 7.40 1.14 2.63
N ASN A 14 6.54 0.20 2.19
CA ASN A 14 7.01 -1.04 1.60
C ASN A 14 7.65 -0.77 0.24
N THR A 15 8.63 -1.58 -0.14
CA THR A 15 9.34 -1.47 -1.43
C THR A 15 9.01 -2.64 -2.35
N ALA A 16 9.22 -2.45 -3.64
CA ALA A 16 9.10 -3.54 -4.62
C ALA A 16 10.18 -4.62 -4.46
N GLY A 17 11.23 -4.35 -3.68
CA GLY A 17 12.38 -5.26 -3.53
C GLY A 17 13.35 -5.20 -4.71
N GLN A 18 13.37 -4.10 -5.44
CA GLN A 18 14.30 -3.90 -6.55
C GLN A 18 15.74 -3.82 -6.05
N GLY A 19 16.62 -4.59 -6.67
CA GLY A 19 18.03 -4.64 -6.26
C GLY A 19 18.19 -5.20 -4.84
N THR A 20 18.77 -4.39 -3.95
CA THR A 20 19.03 -4.75 -2.54
C THR A 20 18.12 -4.00 -1.56
N ASN A 21 17.03 -3.40 -2.04
CA ASN A 21 16.12 -2.65 -1.20
C ASN A 21 15.46 -3.54 -0.14
N LEU A 22 15.52 -3.08 1.11
CA LEU A 22 14.81 -3.71 2.24
C LEU A 22 13.36 -3.20 2.31
N GLY A 23 12.54 -3.90 3.10
CA GLY A 23 11.14 -3.52 3.30
C GLY A 23 10.20 -4.04 2.23
N HIS A 24 10.61 -5.04 1.46
CA HIS A 24 9.75 -5.68 0.46
C HIS A 24 8.95 -6.87 1.01
N THR A 25 9.28 -7.39 2.16
CA THR A 25 8.45 -8.36 2.87
C THR A 25 7.91 -7.80 4.17
N PHE A 26 6.75 -8.28 4.59
CA PHE A 26 6.13 -7.85 5.84
C PHE A 26 7.00 -8.15 7.05
N GLU A 27 7.76 -9.27 7.04
CA GLU A 27 8.69 -9.63 8.09
C GLU A 27 9.85 -8.63 8.21
N GLN A 28 10.35 -8.10 7.08
CA GLN A 28 11.39 -7.07 7.11
C GLN A 28 10.86 -5.78 7.75
N ILE A 29 9.64 -5.37 7.39
CA ILE A 29 8.99 -4.19 7.98
C ILE A 29 8.74 -4.41 9.47
N ALA A 30 8.19 -5.56 9.85
CA ALA A 30 7.96 -5.91 11.26
C ALA A 30 9.26 -5.89 12.06
N HIS A 31 10.36 -6.40 11.47
CA HIS A 31 11.67 -6.35 12.11
C HIS A 31 12.18 -4.92 12.32
N ILE A 32 11.96 -4.02 11.36
CA ILE A 32 12.31 -2.60 11.50
C ILE A 32 11.48 -1.97 12.63
N ILE A 33 10.17 -2.21 12.65
CA ILE A 33 9.27 -1.70 13.70
C ILE A 33 9.74 -2.21 15.08
N ASP A 34 10.12 -3.48 15.18
CA ASP A 34 10.60 -4.07 16.44
C ASP A 34 11.82 -3.34 17.01
N LYS A 35 12.67 -2.76 16.18
CA LYS A 35 13.85 -1.99 16.58
C LYS A 35 13.55 -0.53 16.97
N VAL A 36 12.35 -0.03 16.73
CA VAL A 36 11.94 1.32 17.13
C VAL A 36 11.55 1.28 18.62
N GLU A 37 12.11 2.18 19.44
CA GLU A 37 11.80 2.24 20.88
C GLU A 37 10.36 2.64 21.13
N ASP A 38 9.92 3.77 20.57
CA ASP A 38 8.54 4.25 20.69
C ASP A 38 7.68 3.77 19.51
N LYS A 39 7.03 2.65 19.68
CA LYS A 39 6.17 2.02 18.68
C LYS A 39 4.91 2.84 18.34
N ASN A 40 4.53 3.79 19.18
CA ASN A 40 3.40 4.67 18.88
C ASN A 40 3.75 5.74 17.84
N ARG A 41 5.03 5.91 17.54
CA ARG A 41 5.55 6.91 16.60
C ARG A 41 6.13 6.29 15.32
N VAL A 42 5.77 5.07 15.04
CA VAL A 42 6.08 4.39 13.77
C VAL A 42 4.81 3.85 13.13
N GLY A 43 4.75 3.90 11.83
CA GLY A 43 3.64 3.36 11.03
C GLY A 43 4.13 2.78 9.73
N VAL A 44 3.20 2.29 8.93
CA VAL A 44 3.44 1.70 7.62
C VAL A 44 2.57 2.38 6.58
N CYS A 45 3.14 2.66 5.42
CA CYS A 45 2.44 2.97 4.19
C CYS A 45 2.58 1.78 3.24
N LEU A 46 1.47 1.28 2.69
CA LEU A 46 1.50 0.24 1.68
C LEU A 46 1.27 0.84 0.30
N ASP A 47 2.23 0.66 -0.59
CA ASP A 47 2.06 0.93 -2.01
C ASP A 47 1.53 -0.31 -2.72
N THR A 48 0.48 -0.16 -3.51
CA THR A 48 -0.17 -1.28 -4.20
C THR A 48 0.71 -1.89 -5.27
N ALA A 49 1.45 -1.08 -6.05
CA ALA A 49 2.37 -1.56 -7.07
C ALA A 49 3.58 -2.28 -6.44
N HIS A 50 4.12 -1.74 -5.35
CA HIS A 50 5.21 -2.38 -4.60
C HIS A 50 4.76 -3.71 -3.97
N THR A 51 3.54 -3.76 -3.44
CA THR A 51 2.95 -4.98 -2.85
C THR A 51 2.88 -6.09 -3.89
N LEU A 52 2.36 -5.80 -5.09
CA LEU A 52 2.33 -6.75 -6.19
C LEU A 52 3.74 -7.17 -6.63
N ALA A 53 4.62 -6.19 -6.86
CA ALA A 53 5.98 -6.45 -7.34
C ALA A 53 6.82 -7.24 -6.34
N SER A 54 6.58 -7.11 -5.05
CA SER A 54 7.27 -7.89 -4.01
C SER A 54 6.73 -9.31 -3.82
N GLY A 55 5.61 -9.66 -4.47
CA GLY A 55 5.10 -11.03 -4.52
C GLY A 55 3.81 -11.27 -3.74
N TYR A 56 3.18 -10.23 -3.24
CA TYR A 56 1.88 -10.34 -2.57
C TYR A 56 0.76 -10.14 -3.60
N GLU A 57 -0.02 -11.20 -3.83
CA GLU A 57 -1.14 -11.15 -4.77
C GLU A 57 -2.31 -10.33 -4.18
N ILE A 58 -2.68 -9.27 -4.85
CA ILE A 58 -3.80 -8.40 -4.46
C ILE A 58 -4.83 -8.19 -5.58
N ARG A 59 -4.60 -8.78 -6.77
CA ARG A 59 -5.45 -8.58 -7.95
C ARG A 59 -6.75 -9.37 -7.91
N THR A 60 -6.80 -10.41 -7.10
CA THR A 60 -7.98 -11.25 -6.92
C THR A 60 -8.52 -11.11 -5.50
N ARG A 61 -9.82 -11.30 -5.31
CA ARG A 61 -10.44 -11.25 -3.98
C ARG A 61 -9.79 -12.21 -2.97
N GLU A 62 -9.45 -13.41 -3.42
CA GLU A 62 -8.77 -14.40 -2.58
C GLU A 62 -7.35 -13.96 -2.22
N GLY A 63 -6.56 -13.54 -3.22
CA GLY A 63 -5.20 -13.04 -3.04
C GLY A 63 -5.16 -11.82 -2.13
N PHE A 64 -6.06 -10.86 -2.37
CA PHE A 64 -6.25 -9.68 -1.54
C PHE A 64 -6.53 -10.06 -0.07
N GLY A 65 -7.51 -10.93 0.15
CA GLY A 65 -7.85 -11.41 1.48
C GLY A 65 -6.68 -12.08 2.19
N ASN A 66 -5.93 -12.92 1.47
CA ASN A 66 -4.77 -13.62 2.00
C ASN A 66 -3.62 -12.66 2.32
N THR A 67 -3.33 -11.71 1.44
CA THR A 67 -2.26 -10.71 1.62
C THR A 67 -2.54 -9.84 2.84
N PHE A 68 -3.74 -9.28 2.96
CA PHE A 68 -4.06 -8.42 4.09
C PHE A 68 -4.25 -9.17 5.41
N ARG A 69 -4.58 -10.46 5.38
CA ARG A 69 -4.50 -11.30 6.57
C ARG A 69 -3.05 -11.49 7.02
N GLN A 70 -2.12 -11.78 6.10
CA GLN A 70 -0.69 -11.86 6.42
C GLN A 70 -0.15 -10.54 6.97
N PHE A 71 -0.56 -9.41 6.38
CA PHE A 71 -0.19 -8.10 6.90
C PHE A 71 -0.63 -7.91 8.35
N ASP A 72 -1.87 -8.28 8.67
CA ASP A 72 -2.40 -8.16 10.02
C ASP A 72 -1.69 -9.08 11.02
N GLU A 73 -1.42 -10.33 10.63
CA GLU A 73 -0.74 -11.31 11.47
C GLU A 73 0.73 -10.94 11.75
N ILE A 74 1.43 -10.34 10.77
CA ILE A 74 2.87 -10.06 10.85
C ILE A 74 3.15 -8.65 11.39
N ILE A 75 2.38 -7.65 10.97
CA ILE A 75 2.59 -6.24 11.30
C ILE A 75 1.45 -5.71 12.18
N GLY A 76 0.20 -5.93 11.77
CA GLY A 76 -1.01 -5.42 12.40
C GLY A 76 -1.54 -4.15 11.75
N PHE A 77 -2.87 -4.09 11.53
CA PHE A 77 -3.53 -2.91 10.93
C PHE A 77 -3.39 -1.64 11.76
N SER A 78 -3.11 -1.73 13.06
CA SER A 78 -2.86 -0.55 13.90
C SER A 78 -1.66 0.28 13.44
N TYR A 79 -0.72 -0.35 12.74
CA TYR A 79 0.45 0.32 12.16
C TYR A 79 0.18 0.91 10.78
N LEU A 80 -0.90 0.53 10.08
CA LEU A 80 -1.21 1.09 8.76
C LEU A 80 -1.65 2.55 8.90
N LYS A 81 -0.90 3.47 8.31
CA LYS A 81 -1.11 4.92 8.41
C LYS A 81 -1.46 5.58 7.08
N GLY A 82 -1.35 4.86 5.99
CA GLY A 82 -1.70 5.32 4.66
C GLY A 82 -1.42 4.28 3.60
N MET A 83 -1.90 4.54 2.39
CA MET A 83 -1.58 3.73 1.21
C MET A 83 -1.25 4.63 0.03
N HIS A 84 -0.28 4.21 -0.79
CA HIS A 84 -0.12 4.70 -2.14
C HIS A 84 -0.92 3.82 -3.09
N ILE A 85 -1.78 4.44 -3.90
CA ILE A 85 -2.68 3.74 -4.82
C ILE A 85 -2.18 3.92 -6.23
N ASN A 86 -1.49 2.92 -6.74
CA ASN A 86 -0.84 2.92 -8.04
C ASN A 86 -1.16 1.63 -8.79
N ASP A 87 -1.31 1.72 -10.11
CA ASP A 87 -1.25 0.52 -10.95
C ASP A 87 0.20 0.16 -11.23
N SER A 88 0.46 -1.02 -11.73
CA SER A 88 1.80 -1.53 -11.98
C SER A 88 1.99 -1.94 -13.44
N LYS A 89 3.09 -1.49 -14.04
CA LYS A 89 3.55 -1.99 -15.35
C LYS A 89 4.20 -3.37 -15.26
N LYS A 90 4.34 -3.91 -14.06
CA LYS A 90 5.10 -5.13 -13.81
C LYS A 90 4.26 -6.20 -13.14
N GLU A 91 4.61 -7.44 -13.44
CA GLU A 91 3.94 -8.62 -12.93
C GLU A 91 4.22 -8.88 -11.44
N LEU A 92 3.39 -9.76 -10.88
CA LEU A 92 3.57 -10.31 -9.54
C LEU A 92 5.00 -10.85 -9.35
N ALA A 93 5.62 -10.50 -8.23
CA ALA A 93 6.96 -10.94 -7.85
C ALA A 93 8.10 -10.50 -8.81
N SER A 94 7.85 -9.50 -9.63
CA SER A 94 8.85 -8.98 -10.59
C SER A 94 10.05 -8.32 -9.93
N ARG A 95 9.90 -7.85 -8.69
CA ARG A 95 10.91 -7.05 -7.99
C ARG A 95 11.32 -5.78 -8.75
N VAL A 96 10.41 -5.21 -9.53
CA VAL A 96 10.66 -4.00 -10.32
C VAL A 96 9.60 -2.96 -10.01
N ASP A 97 10.06 -1.81 -9.56
CA ASP A 97 9.24 -0.65 -9.29
C ASP A 97 8.97 0.14 -10.58
N ARG A 98 7.73 0.05 -11.08
CA ARG A 98 7.25 0.83 -12.24
C ARG A 98 5.75 1.03 -12.14
N HIS A 99 5.36 2.23 -11.68
CA HIS A 99 3.96 2.64 -11.59
C HIS A 99 3.33 2.86 -12.97
N ASP A 100 2.03 2.68 -13.03
CA ASP A 100 1.17 3.06 -14.14
C ASP A 100 -0.06 3.83 -13.64
N SER A 101 -0.76 4.48 -14.55
CA SER A 101 -2.05 5.08 -14.27
C SER A 101 -3.11 4.01 -14.00
N LEU A 102 -4.09 4.33 -13.16
CA LEU A 102 -5.11 3.38 -12.73
C LEU A 102 -5.86 2.77 -13.92
N GLY A 103 -5.92 1.45 -13.97
CA GLY A 103 -6.55 0.69 -15.06
C GLY A 103 -5.74 0.63 -16.36
N LYS A 104 -4.49 1.10 -16.37
CA LYS A 104 -3.59 1.03 -17.52
C LYS A 104 -2.51 -0.03 -17.36
N GLY A 105 -2.27 -0.49 -16.15
CA GLY A 105 -1.28 -1.49 -15.81
C GLY A 105 -1.84 -2.91 -15.72
N LEU A 106 -1.19 -3.73 -14.92
CA LEU A 106 -1.44 -5.18 -14.80
C LEU A 106 -2.23 -5.56 -13.54
N MET A 107 -2.67 -4.57 -12.75
CA MET A 107 -3.33 -4.85 -11.47
C MET A 107 -4.83 -5.12 -11.59
N ASN A 108 -5.48 -4.76 -12.67
CA ASN A 108 -6.93 -4.74 -12.89
C ASN A 108 -7.71 -3.81 -11.92
N MET A 109 -8.96 -3.50 -12.28
CA MET A 109 -9.79 -2.57 -11.49
C MET A 109 -10.40 -3.19 -10.22
N GLU A 110 -10.38 -4.51 -10.10
CA GLU A 110 -10.96 -5.19 -8.92
C GLU A 110 -10.21 -4.84 -7.65
N VAL A 111 -8.88 -4.72 -7.68
CA VAL A 111 -8.08 -4.36 -6.50
C VAL A 111 -8.48 -2.99 -5.96
N PHE A 112 -8.67 -2.00 -6.84
CA PHE A 112 -9.06 -0.66 -6.41
C PHE A 112 -10.49 -0.65 -5.84
N SER A 113 -11.40 -1.42 -6.44
CA SER A 113 -12.73 -1.62 -5.88
C SER A 113 -12.70 -2.29 -4.51
N LEU A 114 -11.86 -3.29 -4.32
CA LEU A 114 -11.68 -3.94 -3.02
C LEU A 114 -11.16 -2.98 -1.97
N ILE A 115 -10.16 -2.16 -2.30
CA ILE A 115 -9.60 -1.16 -1.38
C ILE A 115 -10.67 -0.13 -0.98
N MET A 116 -11.39 0.41 -1.95
CA MET A 116 -12.38 1.48 -1.72
C MET A 116 -13.62 1.02 -0.94
N ASN A 117 -13.84 -0.29 -0.79
CA ASN A 117 -14.99 -0.87 -0.08
C ASN A 117 -14.60 -1.70 1.16
N ASP A 118 -13.35 -1.65 1.58
CA ASP A 118 -12.87 -2.37 2.76
C ASP A 118 -12.70 -1.40 3.93
N ASN A 119 -13.54 -1.53 4.95
CA ASN A 119 -13.56 -0.65 6.11
C ASN A 119 -12.26 -0.66 6.95
N ARG A 120 -11.38 -1.62 6.70
CA ARG A 120 -10.03 -1.63 7.33
C ARG A 120 -9.17 -0.45 6.87
N PHE A 121 -9.51 0.14 5.73
CA PHE A 121 -8.80 1.30 5.15
C PHE A 121 -9.55 2.62 5.37
N ASP A 122 -10.64 2.62 6.14
CA ASP A 122 -11.36 3.84 6.45
C ASP A 122 -10.48 4.80 7.28
N ASN A 123 -10.61 6.09 6.98
CA ASN A 123 -9.94 7.18 7.69
C ASN A 123 -8.40 7.18 7.62
N ILE A 124 -7.80 6.46 6.68
CA ILE A 124 -6.39 6.62 6.34
C ILE A 124 -6.25 7.32 4.98
N PRO A 125 -5.17 8.11 4.77
CA PRO A 125 -4.93 8.73 3.48
C PRO A 125 -4.62 7.68 2.39
N LEU A 126 -5.30 7.82 1.24
CA LEU A 126 -5.02 7.10 0.01
C LEU A 126 -4.44 8.11 -0.98
N ILE A 127 -3.20 7.92 -1.40
CA ILE A 127 -2.43 8.90 -2.16
C ILE A 127 -2.05 8.30 -3.52
N LEU A 128 -2.27 9.05 -4.59
CA LEU A 128 -1.81 8.68 -5.93
C LEU A 128 -0.35 9.08 -6.12
N GLU A 129 0.43 8.18 -6.70
CA GLU A 129 1.78 8.44 -7.23
C GLU A 129 1.89 7.95 -8.68
N THR A 130 0.77 7.93 -9.37
CA THR A 130 0.70 7.57 -10.80
C THR A 130 1.50 8.57 -11.64
N PRO A 131 2.13 8.13 -12.75
CA PRO A 131 3.15 8.92 -13.44
C PRO A 131 2.63 10.13 -14.20
N ASP A 132 1.33 10.23 -14.46
CA ASP A 132 0.71 11.33 -15.21
C ASP A 132 -0.16 12.18 -14.29
N GLU A 133 0.41 13.28 -13.79
CA GLU A 133 -0.28 14.21 -12.89
C GLU A 133 -1.53 14.84 -13.51
N SER A 134 -1.60 14.93 -14.84
CA SER A 134 -2.77 15.49 -15.53
C SER A 134 -4.01 14.60 -15.38
N LEU A 135 -3.85 13.32 -15.06
CA LEU A 135 -4.91 12.34 -14.85
C LEU A 135 -5.37 12.23 -13.38
N TRP A 136 -4.65 12.77 -12.41
CA TRP A 136 -4.94 12.56 -10.99
C TRP A 136 -6.37 12.93 -10.59
N ALA A 137 -6.89 14.04 -11.12
CA ALA A 137 -8.27 14.43 -10.81
C ALA A 137 -9.31 13.43 -11.34
N GLU A 138 -9.05 12.81 -12.48
CA GLU A 138 -9.91 11.77 -13.07
C GLU A 138 -9.75 10.45 -12.33
N GLU A 139 -8.54 10.08 -11.97
CA GLU A 139 -8.23 8.86 -11.19
C GLU A 139 -8.86 8.92 -9.79
N ILE A 140 -8.83 10.08 -9.13
CA ILE A 140 -9.54 10.28 -7.85
C ILE A 140 -11.06 10.10 -8.04
N LYS A 141 -11.65 10.68 -9.07
CA LYS A 141 -13.08 10.49 -9.37
C LYS A 141 -13.40 9.02 -9.67
N LEU A 142 -12.53 8.34 -10.40
CA LEU A 142 -12.64 6.91 -10.68
C LEU A 142 -12.67 6.10 -9.38
N LEU A 143 -11.73 6.33 -8.46
CA LEU A 143 -11.70 5.65 -7.16
C LEU A 143 -13.00 5.87 -6.38
N TYR A 144 -13.46 7.10 -6.25
CA TYR A 144 -14.73 7.38 -5.58
C TYR A 144 -15.94 6.72 -6.25
N SER A 145 -15.92 6.54 -7.57
CA SER A 145 -16.99 5.87 -8.30
C SER A 145 -17.07 4.36 -8.03
N LEU A 146 -16.01 3.77 -7.48
CA LEU A 146 -15.95 2.35 -7.12
C LEU A 146 -16.59 2.05 -5.76
N ILE A 147 -16.91 3.07 -4.97
CA ILE A 147 -17.55 2.89 -3.66
C ILE A 147 -18.99 2.42 -3.87
N THR A 148 -19.31 1.24 -3.34
CA THR A 148 -20.64 0.61 -3.47
C THR A 148 -21.48 0.70 -2.20
N HIS A 149 -20.86 0.98 -1.06
CA HIS A 149 -21.56 1.20 0.20
C HIS A 149 -21.98 2.66 0.29
N HIS A 150 -23.13 2.98 -0.30
CA HIS A 150 -23.80 4.25 -0.01
C HIS A 150 -24.62 4.10 1.26
N LEU A 151 -24.39 4.99 2.14
CA LEU A 151 -25.09 5.37 3.36
C LEU A 151 -26.55 4.94 3.43
#